data_1aa283d30b0a9a1711665aa4dc55ffb7
#
_entry.id   1aa283d30b0a9a1711665aa4dc55ffb7
#
_cell.length_a   1.000
_cell.length_b   1.000
_cell.length_c   1.000
_cell.angle_alpha   90.00
_cell.angle_beta   90.00
_cell.angle_gamma   90.00
#
_symmetry.space_group_name_H-M   'P 1'
#
loop_
_entity.id
_entity.type
_entity.pdbx_description
1 polymer ?
#
loop_
_entity_poly.entity_id
_entity_poly.type
_entity_poly.pdbx_seq_one_letter_code
_entity_poly.pdbx_strand_id
1 'polypeptide(L)'
;AYIPSLRRVRRISVEVKSDSLLGTDHTLEDFYGFNGRPMEHDWEYVGSTNILVVAKSRYRETVYYGPNGWAVKDDYTMRQTDVVKQIPKKSAHPYAYKFIHIDRVTGESYYANAFDKAGELWKVWQLTKVWSEDPWVVLDGKGSDFGWKEKGQFSPKGTNFQLFQSINVIDLQNNRGTLVPCRGTEAPNQNLKRAKR
;
A
#
# COMPACT_ATOMS: atom_id res chain seq x y z
N ALA A 1 20.66 -2.63 -1.44
CA ALA A 1 20.06 -3.83 -0.81
C ALA A 1 20.82 -5.08 -1.24
N TYR A 2 21.03 -6.00 -0.31
CA TYR A 2 21.52 -7.35 -0.62
C TYR A 2 20.33 -8.25 -0.92
N ILE A 3 20.34 -8.93 -2.05
CA ILE A 3 19.29 -9.87 -2.44
C ILE A 3 19.82 -11.30 -2.27
N PRO A 4 19.44 -12.01 -1.19
CA PRO A 4 19.99 -13.33 -0.86
C PRO A 4 19.81 -14.37 -1.96
N SER A 5 18.66 -14.35 -2.66
CA SER A 5 18.37 -15.28 -3.75
C SER A 5 19.26 -15.10 -4.97
N LEU A 6 19.79 -13.91 -5.18
CA LEU A 6 20.69 -13.58 -6.29
C LEU A 6 22.16 -13.51 -5.85
N ARG A 7 22.43 -13.59 -4.55
CA ARG A 7 23.76 -13.39 -3.94
C ARG A 7 24.47 -12.11 -4.43
N ARG A 8 23.69 -11.06 -4.70
CA ARG A 8 24.19 -9.78 -5.22
C ARG A 8 23.71 -8.61 -4.41
N VAL A 9 24.59 -7.62 -4.28
CA VAL A 9 24.19 -6.29 -3.77
C VAL A 9 23.67 -5.48 -4.94
N ARG A 10 22.42 -5.03 -4.87
CA ARG A 10 21.84 -4.09 -5.83
C ARG A 10 21.81 -2.70 -5.19
N ARG A 11 22.33 -1.72 -5.88
CA ARG A 11 22.19 -0.32 -5.47
C ARG A 11 20.74 0.09 -5.76
N ILE A 12 20.03 0.50 -4.74
CA ILE A 12 18.71 1.12 -4.88
C ILE A 12 18.97 2.61 -4.92
N SER A 13 18.64 3.27 -6.04
CA SER A 13 18.69 4.71 -6.12
C SER A 13 17.49 5.29 -5.39
N VAL A 14 17.73 6.02 -4.31
CA VAL A 14 16.68 6.81 -3.64
C VAL A 14 16.29 8.06 -4.43
N GLU A 15 17.01 8.38 -5.50
CA GLU A 15 16.72 9.51 -6.38
C GLU A 15 15.65 9.18 -7.40
N VAL A 16 15.57 7.91 -7.83
CA VAL A 16 14.53 7.43 -8.75
C VAL A 16 13.56 6.57 -7.98
N LYS A 17 12.59 7.22 -7.32
CA LYS A 17 11.60 6.54 -6.47
C LYS A 17 10.56 5.74 -7.25
N SER A 18 10.42 6.00 -8.56
CA SER A 18 9.50 5.32 -9.47
C SER A 18 10.03 4.02 -10.05
N ASP A 19 11.28 3.62 -9.72
CA ASP A 19 11.82 2.34 -10.15
C ASP A 19 11.23 1.18 -9.35
N SER A 20 11.06 0.04 -10.04
CA SER A 20 10.59 -1.22 -9.43
C SER A 20 11.47 -1.63 -8.25
N LEU A 21 10.86 -1.80 -7.09
CA LEU A 21 11.55 -2.24 -5.88
C LEU A 21 11.82 -3.74 -5.95
N LEU A 22 13.11 -4.10 -6.10
CA LEU A 22 13.57 -5.50 -6.09
C LEU A 22 12.88 -6.43 -7.11
N GLY A 23 12.38 -5.88 -8.22
CA GLY A 23 11.67 -6.64 -9.24
C GLY A 23 10.19 -6.92 -8.92
N THR A 24 9.66 -6.27 -7.91
CA THR A 24 8.22 -6.27 -7.59
C THR A 24 7.46 -5.24 -8.42
N ASP A 25 6.14 -5.22 -8.34
CA ASP A 25 5.32 -4.20 -9.00
C ASP A 25 5.22 -2.91 -8.19
N HIS A 26 5.74 -2.91 -6.95
CA HIS A 26 5.87 -1.73 -6.11
C HIS A 26 7.07 -0.87 -6.51
N THR A 27 6.90 0.43 -6.31
CA THR A 27 7.98 1.41 -6.29
C THR A 27 8.04 2.07 -4.91
N LEU A 28 9.13 2.76 -4.59
CA LEU A 28 9.21 3.50 -3.32
C LEU A 28 8.20 4.65 -3.27
N GLU A 29 7.82 5.19 -4.42
CA GLU A 29 6.85 6.29 -4.52
C GLU A 29 5.41 5.83 -4.26
N ASP A 30 5.13 4.55 -4.49
CA ASP A 30 3.77 4.01 -4.43
C ASP A 30 3.34 3.51 -3.05
N PHE A 31 4.25 3.48 -2.07
CA PHE A 31 3.88 3.11 -0.72
C PHE A 31 2.76 4.03 -0.20
N TYR A 32 1.78 3.43 0.45
CA TYR A 32 0.61 4.12 1.01
C TYR A 32 -0.26 4.85 -0.03
N GLY A 33 -0.19 4.45 -1.29
CA GLY A 33 -0.82 5.14 -2.41
C GLY A 33 0.03 6.27 -2.98
N PHE A 34 0.78 6.97 -2.14
CA PHE A 34 1.79 7.95 -2.53
C PHE A 34 2.81 8.18 -1.40
N ASN A 35 4.09 8.04 -1.72
CA ASN A 35 5.22 8.32 -0.84
C ASN A 35 6.33 9.09 -1.58
N GLY A 36 5.94 9.91 -2.54
CA GLY A 36 6.81 10.74 -3.35
C GLY A 36 7.07 12.12 -2.73
N ARG A 37 7.59 12.99 -3.57
CA ARG A 37 7.72 14.42 -3.26
C ARG A 37 6.54 15.16 -3.87
N PRO A 38 5.62 15.77 -3.10
CA PRO A 38 4.43 16.41 -3.64
C PRO A 38 4.74 17.49 -4.70
N MET A 39 5.84 18.22 -4.54
CA MET A 39 6.24 19.29 -5.46
C MET A 39 6.74 18.77 -6.82
N GLU A 40 7.04 17.49 -6.95
CA GLU A 40 7.42 16.86 -8.23
C GLU A 40 6.19 16.45 -9.06
N HIS A 41 4.98 16.73 -8.56
CA HIS A 41 3.70 16.40 -9.20
C HIS A 41 2.79 17.62 -9.25
N ASP A 42 1.90 17.62 -10.23
CA ASP A 42 0.71 18.46 -10.25
C ASP A 42 -0.45 17.66 -9.67
N TRP A 43 -1.36 18.37 -9.01
CA TRP A 43 -2.47 17.78 -8.27
C TRP A 43 -3.78 18.40 -8.69
N GLU A 44 -4.77 17.57 -8.94
CA GLU A 44 -6.11 18.00 -9.33
C GLU A 44 -7.14 17.30 -8.43
N TYR A 45 -8.03 18.06 -7.83
CA TYR A 45 -9.18 17.49 -7.14
C TYR A 45 -10.25 17.13 -8.17
N VAL A 46 -10.62 15.84 -8.21
CA VAL A 46 -11.56 15.32 -9.21
C VAL A 46 -13.00 15.33 -8.69
N GLY A 47 -13.18 15.09 -7.40
CA GLY A 47 -14.49 15.01 -6.76
C GLY A 47 -14.52 13.96 -5.65
N SER A 48 -15.71 13.63 -5.19
CA SER A 48 -15.92 12.62 -4.16
C SER A 48 -16.72 11.44 -4.70
N THR A 49 -16.42 10.25 -4.20
CA THR A 49 -17.15 9.03 -4.54
C THR A 49 -17.25 8.09 -3.34
N ASN A 50 -18.20 7.16 -3.40
CA ASN A 50 -18.31 6.09 -2.42
C ASN A 50 -17.64 4.84 -2.97
N ILE A 51 -16.77 4.21 -2.16
CA ILE A 51 -16.08 2.98 -2.51
C ILE A 51 -16.19 1.95 -1.41
N LEU A 52 -16.10 0.67 -1.77
CA LEU A 52 -16.02 -0.44 -0.82
C LEU A 52 -14.55 -0.70 -0.48
N VAL A 53 -14.23 -0.68 0.81
CA VAL A 53 -12.86 -0.81 1.31
C VAL A 53 -12.81 -1.72 2.53
N VAL A 54 -11.68 -2.33 2.79
CA VAL A 54 -11.40 -3.01 4.06
C VAL A 54 -10.86 -1.98 5.04
N ALA A 55 -11.77 -1.27 5.72
CA ALA A 55 -11.44 -0.21 6.67
C ALA A 55 -11.08 -0.76 8.07
N LYS A 56 -11.58 -1.96 8.40
CA LYS A 56 -11.31 -2.68 9.64
C LYS A 56 -11.30 -4.16 9.33
N SER A 57 -10.11 -4.71 9.09
CA SER A 57 -9.97 -6.14 8.84
C SER A 57 -10.36 -6.93 10.09
N ARG A 58 -11.11 -8.01 9.91
CA ARG A 58 -11.40 -8.97 10.99
C ARG A 58 -10.33 -10.06 11.15
N TYR A 59 -9.36 -10.09 10.24
CA TYR A 59 -8.29 -11.05 10.26
C TYR A 59 -6.99 -10.41 10.71
N ARG A 60 -6.20 -11.17 11.47
CA ARG A 60 -4.83 -10.78 11.82
C ARG A 60 -3.94 -10.64 10.59
N GLU A 61 -4.12 -11.55 9.62
CA GLU A 61 -3.37 -11.56 8.36
C GLU A 61 -4.35 -11.44 7.21
N THR A 62 -3.97 -10.67 6.20
CA THR A 62 -4.79 -10.53 4.99
C THR A 62 -4.98 -11.87 4.31
N VAL A 63 -6.22 -12.26 4.08
CA VAL A 63 -6.59 -13.48 3.36
C VAL A 63 -6.87 -13.12 1.91
N TYR A 64 -6.10 -13.70 1.00
CA TYR A 64 -6.24 -13.48 -0.44
C TYR A 64 -6.99 -14.63 -1.09
N TYR A 65 -7.78 -14.31 -2.12
CA TYR A 65 -8.53 -15.31 -2.90
C TYR A 65 -8.72 -14.87 -4.35
N GLY A 66 -9.37 -15.74 -5.14
CA GLY A 66 -9.63 -15.50 -6.56
C GLY A 66 -8.41 -15.73 -7.45
N PRO A 67 -8.55 -15.48 -8.75
CA PRO A 67 -7.45 -15.59 -9.70
C PRO A 67 -6.26 -14.73 -9.25
N ASN A 68 -5.06 -15.32 -9.28
CA ASN A 68 -3.81 -14.68 -8.85
C ASN A 68 -3.79 -14.15 -7.40
N GLY A 69 -4.83 -14.42 -6.60
CA GLY A 69 -4.94 -13.90 -5.24
C GLY A 69 -5.16 -12.38 -5.19
N TRP A 70 -5.77 -11.77 -6.20
CA TRP A 70 -5.93 -10.32 -6.28
C TRP A 70 -7.02 -9.76 -5.38
N ALA A 71 -7.99 -10.59 -4.99
CA ALA A 71 -9.05 -10.17 -4.11
C ALA A 71 -8.70 -10.43 -2.64
N VAL A 72 -9.18 -9.55 -1.77
CA VAL A 72 -9.07 -9.72 -0.31
C VAL A 72 -10.39 -10.26 0.21
N LYS A 73 -10.33 -11.38 0.96
CA LYS A 73 -11.47 -11.97 1.63
C LYS A 73 -11.63 -11.33 3.01
N ASP A 74 -12.46 -10.31 3.10
CA ASP A 74 -12.72 -9.59 4.35
C ASP A 74 -14.09 -8.92 4.31
N ASP A 75 -14.44 -8.22 5.39
CA ASP A 75 -15.63 -7.39 5.44
C ASP A 75 -15.34 -6.03 4.82
N TYR A 76 -16.13 -5.69 3.81
CA TYR A 76 -16.03 -4.41 3.12
C TYR A 76 -17.00 -3.41 3.68
N THR A 77 -16.51 -2.22 3.95
CA THR A 77 -17.31 -1.07 4.42
C THR A 77 -17.33 0.00 3.34
N MET A 78 -18.50 0.59 3.12
CA MET A 78 -18.62 1.74 2.23
C MET A 78 -18.03 2.97 2.89
N ARG A 79 -17.10 3.63 2.20
CA ARG A 79 -16.45 4.87 2.64
C ARG A 79 -16.57 5.94 1.57
N GLN A 80 -16.88 7.16 2.01
CA GLN A 80 -16.84 8.33 1.14
C GLN A 80 -15.39 8.82 1.04
N THR A 81 -14.88 8.89 -0.17
CA THR A 81 -13.50 9.31 -0.45
C THR A 81 -13.47 10.52 -1.37
N ASP A 82 -12.48 11.37 -1.16
CA ASP A 82 -12.06 12.38 -2.12
C ASP A 82 -11.09 11.75 -3.10
N VAL A 83 -11.28 12.03 -4.39
CA VAL A 83 -10.43 11.53 -5.46
C VAL A 83 -9.49 12.63 -5.91
N VAL A 84 -8.21 12.36 -5.79
CA VAL A 84 -7.15 13.27 -6.20
C VAL A 84 -6.38 12.66 -7.37
N LYS A 85 -6.19 13.43 -8.43
CA LYS A 85 -5.37 13.06 -9.58
C LYS A 85 -3.96 13.59 -9.38
N GLN A 86 -3.00 12.69 -9.38
CA GLN A 86 -1.57 12.96 -9.32
C GLN A 86 -1.00 12.90 -10.73
N ILE A 87 -0.30 13.93 -11.18
CA ILE A 87 0.31 14.03 -12.50
C ILE A 87 1.80 14.30 -12.33
N PRO A 88 2.69 13.33 -12.66
CA PRO A 88 4.13 13.54 -12.57
C PRO A 88 4.61 14.64 -13.52
N LYS A 89 5.44 15.58 -13.02
CA LYS A 89 6.04 16.64 -13.83
C LYS A 89 7.16 16.13 -14.73
N LYS A 90 7.83 15.04 -14.32
CA LYS A 90 8.91 14.42 -15.09
C LYS A 90 8.33 13.59 -16.23
N SER A 91 8.65 13.92 -17.47
CA SER A 91 8.20 13.17 -18.65
C SER A 91 8.64 11.69 -18.66
N ALA A 92 9.82 11.41 -18.11
CA ALA A 92 10.36 10.06 -17.97
C ALA A 92 9.67 9.21 -16.89
N HIS A 93 8.73 9.77 -16.12
CA HIS A 93 7.98 8.99 -15.14
C HIS A 93 7.13 7.91 -15.84
N PRO A 94 7.07 6.67 -15.33
CA PRO A 94 6.35 5.58 -16.01
C PRO A 94 4.82 5.82 -16.12
N TYR A 95 4.22 6.49 -15.12
CA TYR A 95 2.79 6.79 -15.15
C TYR A 95 2.51 8.10 -15.89
N ALA A 96 1.39 8.16 -16.62
CA ALA A 96 0.84 9.42 -17.09
C ALA A 96 0.19 10.18 -15.94
N TYR A 97 -0.61 9.49 -15.17
CA TYR A 97 -1.26 10.01 -13.97
C TYR A 97 -1.71 8.86 -13.06
N LYS A 98 -2.11 9.21 -11.84
CA LYS A 98 -2.66 8.28 -10.87
C LYS A 98 -3.84 8.92 -10.14
N PHE A 99 -4.94 8.18 -9.94
CA PHE A 99 -6.01 8.57 -9.03
C PHE A 99 -5.74 7.95 -7.66
N ILE A 100 -5.92 8.74 -6.61
CA ILE A 100 -5.77 8.31 -5.23
C ILE A 100 -7.09 8.58 -4.51
N HIS A 101 -7.65 7.55 -3.87
CA HIS A 101 -8.88 7.63 -3.10
C HIS A 101 -8.56 7.81 -1.63
N ILE A 102 -8.86 8.99 -1.10
CA ILE A 102 -8.55 9.42 0.28
C ILE A 102 -9.84 9.47 1.08
N ASP A 103 -9.90 8.74 2.17
CA ASP A 103 -11.05 8.72 3.07
C ASP A 103 -11.27 10.09 3.73
N ARG A 104 -12.49 10.62 3.65
CA ARG A 104 -12.81 11.96 4.17
C ARG A 104 -12.78 12.06 5.68
N VAL A 105 -12.90 10.93 6.38
CA VAL A 105 -12.94 10.92 7.85
C VAL A 105 -11.56 10.72 8.43
N THR A 106 -10.78 9.79 7.86
CA THR A 106 -9.48 9.41 8.43
C THR A 106 -8.29 10.04 7.72
N GLY A 107 -8.49 10.56 6.51
CA GLY A 107 -7.40 11.05 5.65
C GLY A 107 -6.54 9.95 5.05
N GLU A 108 -6.90 8.68 5.27
CA GLU A 108 -6.15 7.52 4.79
C GLU A 108 -6.50 7.15 3.35
N SER A 109 -5.51 6.69 2.59
CA SER A 109 -5.78 6.15 1.26
C SER A 109 -6.15 4.68 1.31
N TYR A 110 -7.10 4.26 0.45
CA TYR A 110 -7.52 2.86 0.32
C TYR A 110 -7.23 2.29 -1.06
N TYR A 111 -7.33 3.10 -2.10
CA TYR A 111 -7.02 2.70 -3.47
C TYR A 111 -6.19 3.76 -4.17
N ALA A 112 -5.35 3.30 -5.07
CA ALA A 112 -4.72 4.14 -6.06
C ALA A 112 -4.72 3.41 -7.41
N ASN A 113 -5.01 4.12 -8.49
CA ASN A 113 -5.10 3.58 -9.84
C ASN A 113 -4.16 4.35 -10.75
N ALA A 114 -3.10 3.71 -11.24
CA ALA A 114 -2.14 4.32 -12.15
C ALA A 114 -2.45 3.97 -13.60
N PHE A 115 -2.28 4.96 -14.44
CA PHE A 115 -2.48 4.89 -15.89
C PHE A 115 -1.15 5.10 -16.60
N ASP A 116 -0.94 4.35 -17.66
CA ASP A 116 0.25 4.45 -18.48
C ASP A 116 0.21 5.66 -19.44
N LYS A 117 1.24 5.83 -20.27
CA LYS A 117 1.32 6.95 -21.22
C LYS A 117 0.30 6.89 -22.37
N ALA A 118 -0.30 5.73 -22.62
CA ALA A 118 -1.41 5.58 -23.56
C ALA A 118 -2.77 5.92 -22.92
N GLY A 119 -2.81 6.13 -21.60
CA GLY A 119 -4.04 6.39 -20.85
C GLY A 119 -4.76 5.12 -20.43
N GLU A 120 -4.12 3.96 -20.55
CA GLU A 120 -4.68 2.67 -20.16
C GLU A 120 -4.41 2.39 -18.68
N LEU A 121 -5.40 1.80 -18.00
CA LEU A 121 -5.23 1.38 -16.60
C LEU A 121 -4.16 0.30 -16.51
N TRP A 122 -3.10 0.62 -15.78
CA TRP A 122 -1.95 -0.27 -15.64
C TRP A 122 -1.92 -0.98 -14.28
N LYS A 123 -1.90 -0.20 -13.19
CA LYS A 123 -1.75 -0.74 -11.83
C LYS A 123 -2.85 -0.27 -10.90
N VAL A 124 -3.26 -1.17 -10.01
CA VAL A 124 -4.21 -0.89 -8.93
C VAL A 124 -3.56 -1.23 -7.60
N TRP A 125 -3.51 -0.28 -6.70
CA TRP A 125 -3.17 -0.49 -5.29
C TRP A 125 -4.43 -0.67 -4.48
N GLN A 126 -4.44 -1.69 -3.64
CA GLN A 126 -5.45 -1.93 -2.63
C GLN A 126 -4.79 -1.97 -1.26
N LEU A 127 -5.23 -1.10 -0.36
CA LEU A 127 -4.71 -0.96 0.98
C LEU A 127 -5.75 -1.39 1.99
N THR A 128 -5.43 -2.40 2.79
CA THR A 128 -6.30 -2.86 3.88
C THR A 128 -5.85 -2.28 5.21
N LYS A 129 -6.78 -2.09 6.13
CA LYS A 129 -6.52 -1.44 7.41
C LYS A 129 -6.96 -2.32 8.58
N VAL A 130 -6.27 -2.14 9.70
CA VAL A 130 -6.64 -2.59 11.03
C VAL A 130 -6.66 -1.39 11.98
N TRP A 131 -7.27 -1.55 13.14
CA TRP A 131 -7.28 -0.50 14.16
C TRP A 131 -6.30 -0.81 15.27
N SER A 132 -5.74 0.21 15.88
CA SER A 132 -4.79 0.07 17.00
C SER A 132 -5.39 -0.64 18.21
N GLU A 133 -6.71 -0.65 18.35
CA GLU A 133 -7.46 -1.33 19.40
C GLU A 133 -7.75 -2.81 19.12
N ASP A 134 -7.55 -3.26 17.87
CA ASP A 134 -7.84 -4.65 17.52
C ASP A 134 -6.97 -5.61 18.36
N PRO A 135 -7.56 -6.72 18.88
CA PRO A 135 -6.89 -7.56 19.91
C PRO A 135 -5.59 -8.20 19.43
N TRP A 136 -5.41 -8.34 18.12
CA TRP A 136 -4.22 -8.91 17.50
C TRP A 136 -3.17 -7.87 17.10
N VAL A 137 -3.48 -6.56 17.24
CA VAL A 137 -2.52 -5.49 16.98
C VAL A 137 -1.67 -5.31 18.22
N VAL A 138 -0.40 -5.70 18.11
CA VAL A 138 0.57 -5.59 19.19
C VAL A 138 1.49 -4.41 18.91
N LEU A 139 1.38 -3.37 19.72
CA LEU A 139 2.25 -2.19 19.70
C LEU A 139 3.23 -2.30 20.91
N ASP A 140 4.08 -3.33 20.90
CA ASP A 140 4.92 -3.64 22.06
C ASP A 140 6.30 -2.95 22.05
N GLY A 141 6.61 -2.25 20.98
CA GLY A 141 7.89 -1.57 20.82
C GLY A 141 9.09 -2.47 20.59
N LYS A 142 8.90 -3.78 20.58
CA LYS A 142 9.96 -4.77 20.34
C LYS A 142 9.92 -5.31 18.92
N GLY A 143 10.10 -4.43 17.95
CA GLY A 143 10.08 -4.84 16.54
C GLY A 143 8.72 -4.74 15.89
N SER A 144 7.87 -3.84 16.37
CA SER A 144 6.75 -3.41 15.56
C SER A 144 7.31 -2.87 14.26
N ASP A 145 6.74 -3.30 13.13
CA ASP A 145 7.15 -2.86 11.81
C ASP A 145 7.02 -1.33 11.63
N PHE A 146 6.42 -0.65 12.58
CA PHE A 146 6.24 0.79 12.63
C PHE A 146 7.34 1.52 13.43
N GLY A 147 8.35 0.82 13.96
CA GLY A 147 9.48 1.41 14.68
C GLY A 147 9.13 2.09 16.01
N TRP A 148 7.96 1.83 16.55
CA TRP A 148 7.51 2.40 17.82
C TRP A 148 8.11 1.66 19.00
N LYS A 149 8.77 2.37 19.88
CA LYS A 149 9.51 1.77 20.99
C LYS A 149 8.64 1.39 22.18
N GLU A 150 7.49 2.04 22.35
CA GLU A 150 6.62 1.85 23.50
C GLU A 150 5.14 1.92 23.12
N LYS A 151 4.33 1.07 23.73
CA LYS A 151 2.87 1.08 23.54
C LYS A 151 2.32 2.44 24.01
N GLY A 152 1.57 3.10 23.12
CA GLY A 152 0.95 4.39 23.43
C GLY A 152 1.87 5.60 23.24
N GLN A 153 3.10 5.42 22.80
CA GLN A 153 4.04 6.55 22.61
C GLN A 153 3.54 7.57 21.57
N PHE A 154 2.80 7.12 20.57
CA PHE A 154 2.26 7.97 19.49
C PHE A 154 0.75 8.14 19.52
N SER A 155 0.09 7.48 20.47
CA SER A 155 -1.34 7.55 20.65
C SER A 155 -1.63 7.88 22.11
N PRO A 156 -2.23 9.03 22.41
CA PRO A 156 -2.74 9.29 23.74
C PRO A 156 -3.66 8.13 24.17
N LYS A 157 -3.67 7.80 25.46
CA LYS A 157 -4.54 6.75 26.00
C LYS A 157 -5.98 6.97 25.55
N GLY A 158 -6.56 5.97 24.88
CA GLY A 158 -7.94 6.04 24.37
C GLY A 158 -8.08 6.60 22.94
N THR A 159 -6.97 6.90 22.27
CA THR A 159 -7.00 7.30 20.86
C THR A 159 -6.84 6.07 19.97
N ASN A 160 -7.81 5.84 19.09
CA ASN A 160 -7.75 4.80 18.07
C ASN A 160 -7.27 5.40 16.75
N PHE A 161 -6.43 4.65 16.05
CA PHE A 161 -5.95 5.05 14.73
C PHE A 161 -5.84 3.82 13.82
N GLN A 162 -5.88 4.06 12.53
CA GLN A 162 -5.75 3.02 11.53
C GLN A 162 -4.29 2.72 11.22
N LEU A 163 -4.02 1.45 11.00
CA LEU A 163 -2.72 0.92 10.59
C LEU A 163 -2.87 0.15 9.28
N PHE A 164 -1.85 0.16 8.46
CA PHE A 164 -1.80 -0.66 7.27
C PHE A 164 -1.64 -2.13 7.64
N GLN A 165 -2.54 -2.97 7.15
CA GLN A 165 -2.44 -4.42 7.26
C GLN A 165 -1.76 -5.02 6.03
N SER A 166 -2.11 -4.53 4.84
CA SER A 166 -1.44 -4.91 3.60
C SER A 166 -1.51 -3.81 2.56
N ILE A 167 -0.54 -3.81 1.67
CA ILE A 167 -0.48 -2.99 0.48
C ILE A 167 -0.30 -3.93 -0.70
N ASN A 168 -1.32 -4.06 -1.54
CA ASN A 168 -1.29 -4.94 -2.69
C ASN A 168 -1.21 -4.12 -3.95
N VAL A 169 -0.39 -4.55 -4.89
CA VAL A 169 -0.34 -3.98 -6.23
C VAL A 169 -0.75 -5.05 -7.22
N ILE A 170 -1.69 -4.72 -8.06
CA ILE A 170 -2.15 -5.54 -9.17
C ILE A 170 -1.67 -4.87 -10.45
N ASP A 171 -0.83 -5.56 -11.22
CA ASP A 171 -0.38 -5.13 -12.54
C ASP A 171 -1.26 -5.83 -13.58
N LEU A 172 -2.21 -5.09 -14.12
CA LEU A 172 -3.21 -5.60 -15.05
C LEU A 172 -2.61 -5.92 -16.41
N GLN A 173 -1.61 -5.16 -16.85
CA GLN A 173 -0.99 -5.36 -18.17
C GLN A 173 -0.09 -6.60 -18.19
N ASN A 174 0.56 -6.91 -17.06
CA ASN A 174 1.43 -8.08 -16.93
C ASN A 174 0.75 -9.28 -16.26
N ASN A 175 -0.53 -9.16 -15.90
CA ASN A 175 -1.33 -10.21 -15.24
C ASN A 175 -0.63 -10.80 -14.01
N ARG A 176 -0.10 -9.94 -13.15
CA ARG A 176 0.60 -10.33 -11.92
C ARG A 176 0.29 -9.36 -10.79
N GLY A 177 0.67 -9.71 -9.57
CA GLY A 177 0.50 -8.85 -8.41
C GLY A 177 1.59 -9.04 -7.39
N THR A 178 1.86 -7.99 -6.65
CA THR A 178 2.75 -7.99 -5.49
C THR A 178 1.91 -7.78 -4.25
N LEU A 179 1.90 -8.77 -3.37
CA LEU A 179 1.16 -8.75 -2.11
C LEU A 179 2.14 -8.47 -0.98
N VAL A 180 1.99 -7.31 -0.34
CA VAL A 180 2.86 -6.86 0.75
C VAL A 180 2.05 -6.81 2.04
N PRO A 181 2.15 -7.82 2.91
CA PRO A 181 1.61 -7.71 4.26
C PRO A 181 2.46 -6.72 5.06
N CYS A 182 1.85 -5.61 5.47
CA CYS A 182 2.46 -4.66 6.38
C CYS A 182 2.14 -5.10 7.79
N ARG A 183 3.12 -5.60 8.52
CA ARG A 183 2.87 -6.18 9.83
C ARG A 183 3.31 -5.25 10.95
N GLY A 184 2.39 -4.95 11.83
CA GLY A 184 2.70 -4.64 13.21
C GLY A 184 2.68 -5.89 14.09
N THR A 185 2.96 -7.08 13.57
CA THR A 185 2.86 -8.32 14.33
C THR A 185 3.82 -9.37 13.83
N GLU A 186 4.38 -10.12 14.74
CA GLU A 186 5.16 -11.32 14.48
C GLU A 186 4.38 -12.28 13.57
N ALA A 187 4.75 -12.36 12.31
CA ALA A 187 4.34 -13.49 11.53
C ALA A 187 5.56 -14.26 11.08
N PRO A 188 5.55 -15.57 11.29
CA PRO A 188 6.63 -16.41 10.81
C PRO A 188 6.77 -16.29 9.29
N ASN A 189 8.00 -16.34 8.82
CA ASN A 189 8.49 -16.26 7.44
C ASN A 189 7.82 -17.21 6.41
N GLN A 190 6.54 -17.57 6.59
CA GLN A 190 5.88 -18.56 5.75
C GLN A 190 5.38 -18.01 4.41
N ASN A 191 5.17 -16.71 4.29
CA ASN A 191 4.58 -16.13 3.08
C ASN A 191 5.59 -15.68 2.01
N LEU A 192 6.88 -15.58 2.34
CA LEU A 192 7.94 -15.37 1.33
C LEU A 192 8.17 -16.59 0.41
N LYS A 193 7.62 -17.76 0.76
CA LYS A 193 7.73 -18.97 -0.07
C LYS A 193 6.69 -19.08 -1.19
N ARG A 194 5.65 -18.24 -1.22
CA ARG A 194 4.59 -18.27 -2.25
C ARG A 194 4.76 -17.29 -3.40
N ALA A 195 5.75 -16.41 -3.36
CA ALA A 195 6.13 -15.58 -4.51
C ALA A 195 7.02 -16.31 -5.52
N LYS A 196 7.04 -17.66 -5.48
CA LYS A 196 7.69 -18.49 -6.48
C LYS A 196 6.62 -19.28 -7.20
N ARG A 197 6.02 -18.65 -8.22
CA ARG A 197 5.60 -19.30 -9.48
C ARG A 197 4.89 -18.28 -10.34
#